data_1cc6668e3b0ff3247995284b74e49b00
#
_entry.id   1cc6668e3b0ff3247995284b74e49b00
#
_cell.length_a   1.000
_cell.length_b   1.000
_cell.length_c   1.000
_cell.angle_alpha   90.00
_cell.angle_beta   90.00
_cell.angle_gamma   90.00
#
_symmetry.space_group_name_H-M   'P 1'
#
loop_
_entity.id
_entity.type
_entity.pdbx_description
1 polymer ?
#
loop_
_entity_poly.entity_id
_entity_poly.type
_entity_poly.pdbx_seq_one_letter_code
_entity_poly.pdbx_strand_id
1 'polypeptide(L)'
;MEKYLIEIFGVYGKGDADKEVESFVINSIDELEEAMNGYEWLCSDGNKTDYQKFVKGEITTARFPHYGDWDEPDDYEIIRTSFQEKLEIIEKEYKEKKEELYKLFGM
;
A
#
# COMPACT_ATOMS: atom_id res chain seq x y z
N MET A 1 -18.76 -9.40 -5.87
CA MET A 1 -17.79 -9.60 -4.75
C MET A 1 -16.56 -8.74 -5.00
N GLU A 2 -16.22 -7.91 -4.04
CA GLU A 2 -15.13 -6.96 -4.21
C GLU A 2 -13.79 -7.60 -3.88
N LYS A 3 -12.81 -7.38 -4.77
CA LYS A 3 -11.44 -7.82 -4.56
C LYS A 3 -10.62 -6.67 -3.97
N TYR A 4 -9.56 -7.01 -3.26
CA TYR A 4 -8.68 -6.03 -2.63
C TYR A 4 -7.24 -6.29 -3.03
N LEU A 5 -6.52 -5.20 -3.24
CA LEU A 5 -5.07 -5.23 -3.46
C LEU A 5 -4.39 -4.85 -2.15
N ILE A 6 -3.46 -5.68 -1.72
CA ILE A 6 -2.62 -5.41 -0.55
C ILE A 6 -1.23 -5.07 -1.08
N GLU A 7 -0.75 -3.90 -0.70
CA GLU A 7 0.57 -3.42 -1.14
C GLU A 7 1.43 -3.14 0.08
N ILE A 8 2.66 -3.60 0.03
CA ILE A 8 3.66 -3.39 1.08
C ILE A 8 4.78 -2.56 0.51
N PHE A 9 5.05 -1.42 1.11
CA PHE A 9 6.09 -0.48 0.65
C PHE A 9 7.17 -0.31 1.71
N GLY A 10 8.42 -0.20 1.24
CA GLY A 10 9.50 0.28 2.05
C GLY A 10 9.59 1.79 1.88
N VAL A 11 9.52 2.53 2.98
CA VAL A 11 9.56 3.99 2.98
C VAL A 11 10.99 4.43 3.29
N TYR A 12 11.60 5.11 2.35
CA TYR A 12 12.97 5.60 2.48
C TYR A 12 12.96 7.09 2.78
N GLY A 13 13.77 7.51 3.73
CA GLY A 13 13.93 8.92 4.05
C GLY A 13 14.84 9.64 3.07
N LYS A 14 15.03 10.93 3.30
CA LYS A 14 16.02 11.77 2.60
C LYS A 14 15.83 11.87 1.09
N GLY A 15 14.58 11.90 0.63
CA GLY A 15 14.27 12.12 -0.77
C GLY A 15 14.26 10.90 -1.66
N ASP A 16 14.55 9.74 -1.12
CA ASP A 16 14.40 8.50 -1.88
C ASP A 16 12.92 8.16 -2.05
N ALA A 17 12.58 7.63 -3.20
CA ALA A 17 11.21 7.23 -3.47
C ALA A 17 10.86 5.94 -2.73
N ASP A 18 9.60 5.83 -2.31
CA ASP A 18 9.10 4.61 -1.73
C ASP A 18 9.16 3.47 -2.75
N LYS A 19 9.50 2.28 -2.28
CA LYS A 19 9.62 1.11 -3.15
C LYS A 19 8.66 0.02 -2.73
N GLU A 20 7.94 -0.53 -3.69
CA GLU A 20 7.07 -1.67 -3.45
C GLU A 20 7.91 -2.91 -3.16
N VAL A 21 7.68 -3.49 -2.00
CA VAL A 21 8.36 -4.72 -1.57
C VAL A 21 7.61 -5.94 -2.09
N GLU A 22 6.29 -5.92 -1.92
CA GLU A 22 5.43 -7.03 -2.29
C GLU A 22 3.99 -6.55 -2.45
N SER A 23 3.24 -7.23 -3.31
CA SER A 23 1.81 -6.99 -3.43
C SER A 23 1.09 -8.30 -3.74
N PHE A 24 -0.16 -8.40 -3.33
CA PHE A 24 -1.00 -9.56 -3.62
C PHE A 24 -2.47 -9.18 -3.56
N VAL A 25 -3.30 -10.03 -4.14
CA VAL A 25 -4.76 -9.80 -4.22
C VAL A 25 -5.48 -10.80 -3.34
N ILE A 26 -6.49 -10.32 -2.63
CA ILE A 26 -7.42 -11.17 -1.88
C ILE A 26 -8.83 -11.00 -2.45
N ASN A 27 -9.63 -12.03 -2.37
CA ASN A 27 -10.99 -12.03 -2.95
C ASN A 27 -12.05 -11.49 -2.00
N SER A 28 -11.74 -11.44 -0.71
CA SER A 28 -12.64 -10.90 0.30
C SER A 28 -11.84 -10.48 1.54
N ILE A 29 -12.45 -9.63 2.38
CA ILE A 29 -11.85 -9.22 3.65
C ILE A 29 -11.61 -10.41 4.58
N ASP A 30 -12.46 -11.44 4.48
CA ASP A 30 -12.32 -12.63 5.31
C ASP A 30 -11.01 -13.38 5.08
N GLU A 31 -10.40 -13.20 3.91
CA GLU A 31 -9.11 -13.82 3.57
C GLU A 31 -7.92 -13.04 4.11
N LEU A 32 -8.12 -11.82 4.58
CA LEU A 32 -7.02 -10.92 4.94
C LEU A 32 -6.16 -11.48 6.08
N GLU A 33 -6.76 -12.02 7.12
CA GLU A 33 -6.03 -12.55 8.26
C GLU A 33 -5.10 -13.70 7.85
N GLU A 34 -5.61 -14.61 7.05
CA GLU A 34 -4.80 -15.72 6.54
C GLU A 34 -3.72 -15.25 5.58
N ALA A 35 -4.08 -14.32 4.68
CA ALA A 35 -3.14 -13.78 3.70
C ALA A 35 -1.99 -13.03 4.37
N MET A 36 -2.24 -12.36 5.49
CA MET A 36 -1.22 -11.62 6.23
C MET A 36 -0.42 -12.49 7.21
N ASN A 37 -0.78 -13.76 7.33
CA ASN A 37 -0.03 -14.69 8.17
C ASN A 37 1.39 -14.83 7.60
N GLY A 38 2.39 -14.58 8.43
CA GLY A 38 3.78 -14.58 7.99
C GLY A 38 4.36 -13.19 7.72
N TYR A 39 3.55 -12.13 7.81
CA TYR A 39 4.00 -10.75 7.63
C TYR A 39 4.19 -10.00 8.93
N GLU A 40 4.14 -10.69 10.08
CA GLU A 40 4.32 -10.06 11.39
C GLU A 40 5.70 -9.42 11.54
N TRP A 41 6.67 -9.82 10.74
CA TRP A 41 8.00 -9.23 10.73
C TRP A 41 7.97 -7.73 10.42
N LEU A 42 6.92 -7.25 9.73
CA LEU A 42 6.75 -5.82 9.42
C LEU A 42 6.70 -4.96 10.68
N CYS A 43 6.15 -5.50 11.76
CA CYS A 43 6.00 -4.75 13.01
C CYS A 43 6.95 -5.24 14.11
N SER A 44 8.08 -5.87 13.74
CA SER A 44 9.03 -6.41 14.72
C SER A 44 9.59 -5.35 15.67
N ASP A 45 9.80 -4.13 15.16
CA ASP A 45 10.35 -3.02 15.93
C ASP A 45 9.26 -2.03 16.39
N GLY A 46 7.99 -2.37 16.17
CA GLY A 46 6.89 -1.46 16.42
C GLY A 46 5.74 -2.07 17.20
N ASN A 47 4.65 -1.32 17.24
CA ASN A 47 3.44 -1.70 17.94
C ASN A 47 2.59 -2.63 17.08
N LYS A 48 2.31 -3.82 17.58
CA LYS A 48 1.48 -4.80 16.88
C LYS A 48 0.00 -4.44 16.83
N THR A 49 -0.42 -3.43 17.59
CA THR A 49 -1.81 -3.02 17.63
C THR A 49 -2.35 -2.61 16.25
N ASP A 50 -1.58 -1.80 15.52
CA ASP A 50 -2.00 -1.35 14.18
C ASP A 50 -1.99 -2.51 13.18
N TYR A 51 -1.03 -3.42 13.31
CA TYR A 51 -1.00 -4.63 12.49
C TYR A 51 -2.27 -5.46 12.70
N GLN A 52 -2.66 -5.66 13.95
CA GLN A 52 -3.87 -6.42 14.28
C GLN A 52 -5.14 -5.73 13.76
N LYS A 53 -5.22 -4.41 13.86
CA LYS A 53 -6.34 -3.66 13.32
C LYS A 53 -6.43 -3.78 11.81
N PHE A 54 -5.28 -3.72 11.13
CA PHE A 54 -5.23 -3.89 9.68
C PHE A 54 -5.71 -5.28 9.28
N VAL A 55 -5.20 -6.32 9.95
CA VAL A 55 -5.53 -7.72 9.66
C VAL A 55 -7.02 -8.00 9.89
N LYS A 56 -7.63 -7.34 10.85
CA LYS A 56 -9.06 -7.48 11.14
C LYS A 56 -9.94 -6.64 10.21
N GLY A 57 -9.33 -5.83 9.34
CA GLY A 57 -10.06 -4.98 8.41
C GLY A 57 -10.56 -3.67 9.00
N GLU A 58 -10.12 -3.31 10.20
CA GLU A 58 -10.55 -2.09 10.88
C GLU A 58 -9.92 -0.82 10.29
N ILE A 59 -8.70 -0.93 9.77
CA ILE A 59 -7.99 0.17 9.12
C ILE A 59 -7.49 -0.27 7.74
N THR A 60 -7.31 0.69 6.85
CA THR A 60 -6.88 0.43 5.46
C THR A 60 -5.40 0.65 5.25
N THR A 61 -4.74 1.33 6.15
CA THR A 61 -3.30 1.60 6.08
C THR A 61 -2.67 1.45 7.46
N ALA A 62 -1.42 1.02 7.48
CA ALA A 62 -0.63 0.99 8.71
C ALA A 62 0.83 1.21 8.36
N ARG A 63 1.57 1.83 9.27
CA ARG A 63 2.97 2.13 9.07
C ARG A 63 3.75 1.67 10.29
N PHE A 64 4.86 0.98 10.03
CA PHE A 64 5.68 0.38 11.08
C PHE A 64 7.12 0.87 10.99
N PRO A 65 7.69 1.37 12.07
CA PRO A 65 9.10 1.75 12.08
C PRO A 65 9.98 0.52 11.86
N HIS A 66 11.03 0.71 11.10
CA HIS A 66 12.01 -0.36 10.84
C HIS A 66 13.40 0.27 10.97
N TYR A 67 14.07 -0.02 12.04
CA TYR A 67 15.41 0.54 12.30
C TYR A 67 16.46 -0.29 11.56
N GLY A 68 16.35 -0.26 10.23
CA GLY A 68 17.25 -1.01 9.38
C GLY A 68 18.56 -0.30 9.12
N ASP A 69 19.46 -1.02 8.47
CA ASP A 69 20.72 -0.47 8.04
C ASP A 69 20.54 0.45 6.82
N TRP A 70 21.62 1.01 6.42
CA TRP A 70 21.82 1.94 5.33
C TRP A 70 21.04 1.62 4.03
N ASP A 71 20.93 0.34 3.64
CA ASP A 71 20.23 -0.08 2.43
C ASP A 71 18.77 -0.46 2.67
N GLU A 72 18.32 -0.42 3.91
CA GLU A 72 16.97 -0.83 4.27
C GLU A 72 16.06 0.37 4.46
N PRO A 73 14.75 0.20 4.28
CA PRO A 73 13.82 1.31 4.50
C PRO A 73 13.75 1.72 5.97
N ASP A 74 13.43 2.98 6.20
CA ASP A 74 13.24 3.50 7.55
C ASP A 74 11.93 2.99 8.17
N ASP A 75 10.89 2.85 7.35
CA ASP A 75 9.59 2.36 7.76
C ASP A 75 9.06 1.39 6.72
N TYR A 76 8.12 0.55 7.12
CA TYR A 76 7.27 -0.22 6.21
C TYR A 76 5.85 0.28 6.29
N GLU A 77 5.18 0.34 5.15
CA GLU A 77 3.78 0.76 5.07
C GLU A 77 2.99 -0.31 4.35
N ILE A 78 1.81 -0.65 4.88
CA ILE A 78 0.88 -1.57 4.22
C ILE A 78 -0.39 -0.82 3.89
N ILE A 79 -0.93 -1.09 2.70
CA ILE A 79 -2.12 -0.42 2.17
C ILE A 79 -3.07 -1.46 1.61
N ARG A 80 -4.34 -1.35 1.96
CA ARG A 80 -5.41 -2.13 1.35
C ARG A 80 -6.29 -1.22 0.52
N THR A 81 -6.41 -1.54 -0.76
CA THR A 81 -7.25 -0.77 -1.69
C THR A 81 -8.23 -1.73 -2.36
N SER A 82 -9.50 -1.38 -2.41
CA SER A 82 -10.48 -2.19 -3.13
C SER A 82 -10.26 -2.06 -4.65
N PHE A 83 -10.70 -3.05 -5.40
CA PHE A 83 -10.63 -3.00 -6.86
C PHE A 83 -11.32 -1.75 -7.40
N GLN A 84 -12.49 -1.42 -6.88
CA GLN A 84 -13.24 -0.24 -7.32
C GLN A 84 -12.49 1.06 -7.05
N GLU A 85 -11.92 1.20 -5.86
CA GLU A 85 -11.11 2.37 -5.51
C GLU A 85 -9.88 2.51 -6.42
N LYS A 86 -9.21 1.39 -6.69
CA LYS A 86 -8.03 1.40 -7.55
C LYS A 86 -8.39 1.78 -8.98
N LEU A 87 -9.51 1.28 -9.47
CA LEU A 87 -10.02 1.60 -10.80
C LEU A 87 -10.33 3.09 -10.92
N GLU A 88 -10.98 3.67 -9.93
CA GLU A 88 -11.29 5.10 -9.90
C GLU A 88 -10.02 5.96 -9.93
N ILE A 89 -8.99 5.56 -9.19
CA ILE A 89 -7.70 6.24 -9.17
C ILE A 89 -7.07 6.23 -10.56
N ILE A 90 -7.04 5.08 -11.20
CA ILE A 90 -6.45 4.91 -12.54
C ILE A 90 -7.23 5.73 -13.57
N GLU A 91 -8.55 5.72 -13.52
CA GLU A 91 -9.39 6.49 -14.44
C GLU A 91 -9.16 7.98 -14.28
N LYS A 92 -9.03 8.46 -13.04
CA LYS A 92 -8.74 9.86 -12.76
C LYS A 92 -7.38 10.28 -13.29
N GLU A 93 -6.36 9.47 -13.05
CA GLU A 93 -5.01 9.75 -13.56
C GLU A 93 -4.97 9.79 -15.08
N TYR A 94 -5.66 8.86 -15.73
CA TYR A 94 -5.76 8.83 -17.20
C TYR A 94 -6.40 10.10 -17.74
N LYS A 95 -7.49 10.55 -17.12
CA LYS A 95 -8.20 11.76 -17.53
C LYS A 95 -7.30 12.98 -17.39
N GLU A 96 -6.59 13.12 -16.28
CA GLU A 96 -5.67 14.23 -16.03
C GLU A 96 -4.54 14.26 -17.06
N LYS A 97 -3.95 13.12 -17.35
CA LYS A 97 -2.88 13.01 -18.35
C LYS A 97 -3.37 13.36 -19.75
N LYS A 98 -4.59 12.98 -20.07
CA LYS A 98 -5.20 13.29 -21.38
C LYS A 98 -5.41 14.80 -21.53
N GLU A 99 -5.88 15.46 -20.49
CA GLU A 99 -6.10 16.89 -20.48
C GLU A 99 -4.77 17.66 -20.61
N GLU A 100 -3.74 17.22 -19.93
CA GLU A 100 -2.40 17.81 -20.03
C GLU A 100 -1.85 17.69 -21.44
N LEU A 101 -2.07 16.55 -22.08
CA LEU A 101 -1.62 16.31 -23.45
C LEU A 101 -2.30 17.26 -24.43
N TYR A 102 -3.61 17.47 -24.27
CA TYR A 102 -4.35 18.41 -25.12
C TYR A 102 -3.84 19.83 -24.94
N LYS A 103 -3.56 20.25 -23.73
CA LYS A 103 -3.00 21.58 -23.46
C LYS A 103 -1.64 21.75 -24.10
N LEU A 104 -0.81 20.71 -24.02
CA LEU A 104 0.54 20.73 -24.59
C LEU A 104 0.50 20.96 -26.10
N PHE A 105 -0.45 20.36 -26.79
CA PHE A 105 -0.61 20.51 -28.24
C PHE A 105 -1.53 21.65 -28.67
N GLY A 106 -1.99 22.46 -27.73
CA GLY A 106 -2.84 23.61 -28.02
C GLY A 106 -4.24 23.28 -28.49
N MET A 107 -4.74 22.13 -28.06
CA MET A 107 -6.05 21.63 -28.50
C MET A 107 -7.16 21.94 -27.49
#